data_8cb69bcded8a18aeda02e5fbd48df06a
#
_entry.id   8cb69bcded8a18aeda02e5fbd48df06a
#
_cell.length_a   1.000
_cell.length_b   1.000
_cell.length_c   1.000
_cell.angle_alpha   90.00
_cell.angle_beta   90.00
_cell.angle_gamma   90.00
#
_symmetry.space_group_name_H-M   'P 1'
#
loop_
_entity.id
_entity.type
_entity.pdbx_description
1 polymer ?
#
loop_
_entity_poly.entity_id
_entity_poly.type
_entity_poly.pdbx_seq_one_letter_code
_entity_poly.pdbx_strand_id
1 'polypeptide(L)'
;MNFVSKYFNWLQKDNPRNIVESYPEIDEQKETSVQGVYIVGDLTGIPLLRLAADGGAKIVKQLFSDQKATSEKEKSTDVYDLIIVGAGPAGISAAIECKKKNINYIILESNRILNTIENFPKEKPITLKPDGVQLELPLKMNDGFKETLLEELTTQIEREGLNFEVG
;
A
#
# COMPACT_ATOMS: atom_id res chain seq x y z
N MET A 1 -29.88 -12.30 36.14
CA MET A 1 -29.01 -11.92 35.00
C MET A 1 -29.88 -11.84 33.76
N ASN A 2 -30.02 -10.64 33.18
CA ASN A 2 -31.06 -10.30 32.22
C ASN A 2 -30.74 -10.94 30.85
N PHE A 3 -31.74 -11.43 30.10
CA PHE A 3 -31.62 -12.06 28.78
C PHE A 3 -30.83 -11.17 27.79
N VAL A 4 -31.07 -9.86 27.84
CA VAL A 4 -30.37 -8.84 27.06
C VAL A 4 -28.86 -8.87 27.31
N SER A 5 -28.41 -9.00 28.55
CA SER A 5 -27.00 -9.11 28.91
C SER A 5 -26.34 -10.38 28.37
N LYS A 6 -27.07 -11.50 28.33
CA LYS A 6 -26.58 -12.75 27.74
C LYS A 6 -26.42 -12.65 26.22
N TYR A 7 -27.37 -11.96 25.55
CA TYR A 7 -27.31 -11.73 24.12
C TYR A 7 -26.12 -10.85 23.71
N PHE A 8 -25.91 -9.74 24.42
CA PHE A 8 -24.75 -8.87 24.18
C PHE A 8 -23.41 -9.55 24.49
N ASN A 9 -23.35 -10.36 25.56
CA ASN A 9 -22.15 -11.14 25.85
C ASN A 9 -21.87 -12.23 24.79
N TRP A 10 -22.91 -12.80 24.19
CA TRP A 10 -22.75 -13.74 23.08
C TRP A 10 -22.27 -13.05 21.80
N LEU A 11 -22.82 -11.87 21.46
CA LEU A 11 -22.36 -11.05 20.32
C LEU A 11 -20.92 -10.57 20.47
N GLN A 12 -20.46 -10.39 21.71
CA GLN A 12 -19.10 -9.92 22.01
C GLN A 12 -18.12 -11.06 22.35
N LYS A 13 -18.56 -12.30 22.28
CA LYS A 13 -17.78 -13.47 22.71
C LYS A 13 -16.48 -13.64 21.91
N ASP A 14 -16.52 -13.25 20.65
CA ASP A 14 -15.37 -13.36 19.72
C ASP A 14 -14.64 -12.02 19.53
N ASN A 15 -15.03 -11.00 20.29
CA ASN A 15 -14.30 -9.73 20.28
C ASN A 15 -13.23 -9.78 21.38
N PRO A 16 -11.95 -9.97 21.06
CA PRO A 16 -10.89 -10.05 22.06
C PRO A 16 -10.80 -8.69 22.77
N ARG A 17 -11.42 -8.63 23.96
CA ARG A 17 -11.31 -7.46 24.83
C ARG A 17 -9.83 -7.28 25.15
N ASN A 18 -9.25 -6.16 24.74
CA ASN A 18 -7.87 -5.73 25.00
C ASN A 18 -6.77 -6.20 24.03
N ILE A 19 -7.05 -6.58 22.79
CA ILE A 19 -6.00 -6.54 21.79
C ILE A 19 -5.92 -5.09 21.31
N VAL A 20 -4.97 -4.35 21.81
CA VAL A 20 -4.52 -3.10 21.19
C VAL A 20 -3.74 -3.52 19.95
N GLU A 21 -4.21 -3.14 18.78
CA GLU A 21 -3.43 -3.32 17.57
C GLU A 21 -2.13 -2.54 17.73
N SER A 22 -1.00 -3.25 17.69
CA SER A 22 0.31 -2.62 17.73
C SER A 22 0.71 -2.26 16.32
N TYR A 23 0.90 -0.98 16.07
CA TYR A 23 1.52 -0.52 14.82
C TYR A 23 3.04 -0.54 14.98
N PRO A 24 3.78 -0.81 13.88
CA PRO A 24 5.22 -0.73 13.92
C PRO A 24 5.69 0.69 14.26
N GLU A 25 6.72 0.79 15.09
CA GLU A 25 7.37 2.07 15.35
C GLU A 25 8.20 2.49 14.14
N ILE A 26 7.99 3.72 13.69
CA ILE A 26 8.69 4.35 12.57
C ILE A 26 9.08 5.78 12.93
N ASP A 27 10.18 6.24 12.39
CA ASP A 27 10.62 7.63 12.53
C ASP A 27 9.89 8.57 11.53
N GLU A 28 10.33 9.82 11.49
CA GLU A 28 9.80 10.84 10.57
C GLU A 28 10.06 10.48 9.09
N GLN A 29 11.11 9.73 8.82
CA GLN A 29 11.51 9.24 7.51
C GLN A 29 10.81 7.94 7.12
N LYS A 30 9.93 7.41 7.98
CA LYS A 30 9.22 6.12 7.85
C LYS A 30 10.14 4.90 7.98
N GLU A 31 11.37 5.06 8.46
CA GLU A 31 12.27 3.96 8.74
C GLU A 31 11.93 3.31 10.09
N THR A 32 12.05 1.99 10.15
CA THR A 32 11.85 1.22 11.38
C THR A 32 13.14 1.19 12.20
N SER A 33 13.13 0.54 13.35
CA SER A 33 14.36 0.24 14.12
C SER A 33 15.38 -0.62 13.36
N VAL A 34 14.98 -1.23 12.24
CA VAL A 34 15.85 -2.01 11.35
C VAL A 34 16.25 -1.13 10.18
N GLN A 35 17.54 -0.81 10.09
CA GLN A 35 18.08 0.04 9.03
C GLN A 35 17.73 -0.49 7.64
N GLY A 36 17.25 0.38 6.76
CA GLY A 36 16.85 0.04 5.39
C GLY A 36 15.46 -0.57 5.26
N VAL A 37 14.70 -0.68 6.37
CA VAL A 37 13.33 -1.18 6.37
C VAL A 37 12.35 -0.03 6.64
N TYR A 38 11.52 0.27 5.67
CA TYR A 38 10.56 1.39 5.70
C TYR A 38 9.13 0.89 5.66
N ILE A 39 8.21 1.63 6.28
CA ILE A 39 6.79 1.28 6.33
C ILE A 39 5.95 2.41 5.74
N VAL A 40 5.10 2.06 4.80
CA VAL A 40 4.13 2.96 4.16
C VAL A 40 2.76 2.30 4.06
N GLY A 41 1.74 3.08 3.74
CA GLY A 41 0.38 2.58 3.61
C GLY A 41 -0.30 2.36 4.96
N ASP A 42 -1.27 1.44 5.01
CA ASP A 42 -2.17 1.24 6.15
C ASP A 42 -1.45 0.89 7.46
N LEU A 43 -0.28 0.25 7.38
CA LEU A 43 0.55 -0.06 8.54
C LEU A 43 1.09 1.18 9.28
N THR A 44 1.00 2.36 8.68
CA THR A 44 1.31 3.63 9.38
C THR A 44 0.18 4.10 10.31
N GLY A 45 -0.92 3.34 10.40
CA GLY A 45 -2.10 3.67 11.20
C GLY A 45 -3.13 4.55 10.49
N ILE A 46 -2.94 4.87 9.21
CA ILE A 46 -3.85 5.72 8.43
C ILE A 46 -4.35 4.95 7.19
N PRO A 47 -5.45 4.19 7.30
CA PRO A 47 -5.95 3.33 6.22
C PRO A 47 -6.76 4.13 5.18
N LEU A 48 -6.11 5.05 4.47
CA LEU A 48 -6.69 5.86 3.41
C LEU A 48 -5.98 5.61 2.09
N LEU A 49 -6.68 5.10 1.08
CA LEU A 49 -6.13 4.67 -0.21
C LEU A 49 -5.24 5.74 -0.88
N ARG A 50 -5.68 7.00 -0.88
CA ARG A 50 -4.90 8.11 -1.46
C ARG A 50 -3.62 8.40 -0.68
N LEU A 51 -3.67 8.36 0.65
CA LEU A 51 -2.47 8.57 1.48
C LEU A 51 -1.52 7.38 1.40
N ALA A 52 -2.05 6.18 1.28
CA ALA A 52 -1.23 5.00 1.03
C ALA A 52 -0.46 5.11 -0.29
N ALA A 53 -1.14 5.48 -1.38
CA ALA A 53 -0.52 5.67 -2.69
C ALA A 53 0.51 6.82 -2.67
N ASP A 54 0.19 7.95 -2.06
CA ASP A 54 1.09 9.09 -1.90
C ASP A 54 2.34 8.72 -1.09
N GLY A 55 2.16 8.01 0.03
CA GLY A 55 3.26 7.52 0.86
C GLY A 55 4.21 6.59 0.11
N GLY A 56 3.67 5.67 -0.69
CA GLY A 56 4.45 4.79 -1.54
C GLY A 56 5.28 5.53 -2.60
N ALA A 57 4.70 6.54 -3.23
CA ALA A 57 5.44 7.37 -4.19
C ALA A 57 6.53 8.21 -3.51
N LYS A 58 6.20 8.85 -2.39
CA LYS A 58 7.13 9.73 -1.66
C LYS A 58 8.32 8.99 -1.09
N ILE A 59 8.13 7.80 -0.54
CA ILE A 59 9.25 7.06 0.05
C ILE A 59 10.32 6.72 -0.99
N VAL A 60 9.94 6.32 -2.20
CA VAL A 60 10.90 6.06 -3.28
C VAL A 60 11.62 7.34 -3.70
N LYS A 61 10.91 8.44 -3.82
CA LYS A 61 11.54 9.74 -4.13
C LYS A 61 12.54 10.18 -3.07
N GLN A 62 12.22 9.96 -1.81
CA GLN A 62 13.10 10.26 -0.67
C GLN A 62 14.35 9.39 -0.70
N LEU A 63 14.20 8.06 -0.80
CA LEU A 63 15.31 7.11 -0.76
C LEU A 63 16.28 7.29 -1.93
N PHE A 64 15.78 7.71 -3.07
CA PHE A 64 16.55 7.86 -4.29
C PHE A 64 16.59 9.31 -4.78
N SER A 65 16.57 10.28 -3.84
CA SER A 65 16.62 11.72 -4.15
C SER A 65 17.88 12.12 -4.90
N ASP A 66 19.03 11.56 -4.52
CA ASP A 66 20.35 11.92 -5.06
C ASP A 66 20.77 11.07 -6.26
N GLN A 67 20.03 10.03 -6.56
CA GLN A 67 20.25 9.23 -7.77
C GLN A 67 19.71 10.02 -8.97
N LYS A 68 20.57 10.82 -9.63
CA LYS A 68 20.36 11.13 -11.03
C LYS A 68 20.20 9.78 -11.72
N ALA A 69 19.19 9.65 -12.61
CA ALA A 69 19.03 8.48 -13.45
C ALA A 69 20.39 8.17 -14.09
N THR A 70 21.18 7.37 -13.41
CA THR A 70 22.50 6.98 -13.89
C THR A 70 22.24 6.02 -15.03
N SER A 71 22.44 6.56 -16.24
CA SER A 71 22.65 5.76 -17.42
C SER A 71 23.61 4.63 -17.07
N GLU A 72 23.18 3.38 -17.30
CA GLU A 72 24.06 2.22 -17.40
C GLU A 72 24.89 1.83 -16.16
N LYS A 73 24.25 1.63 -14.99
CA LYS A 73 24.73 0.54 -14.16
C LYS A 73 24.37 -0.75 -14.88
N GLU A 74 25.37 -1.59 -15.17
CA GLU A 74 25.13 -2.99 -15.52
C GLU A 74 24.17 -3.53 -14.46
N LYS A 75 22.91 -3.77 -14.87
CA LYS A 75 21.89 -4.30 -13.95
C LYS A 75 22.35 -5.72 -13.62
N SER A 76 22.94 -5.89 -12.43
CA SER A 76 23.09 -7.23 -11.89
C SER A 76 21.69 -7.82 -11.85
N THR A 77 21.44 -8.91 -12.56
CA THR A 77 20.14 -9.57 -12.62
C THR A 77 19.78 -10.23 -11.30
N ASP A 78 20.72 -10.34 -10.38
CA ASP A 78 20.61 -11.13 -9.15
C ASP A 78 20.40 -10.30 -7.88
N VAL A 79 20.45 -8.97 -7.96
CA VAL A 79 20.28 -8.07 -6.80
C VAL A 79 19.32 -6.95 -7.14
N TYR A 80 18.28 -6.79 -6.32
CA TYR A 80 17.34 -5.68 -6.39
C TYR A 80 17.83 -4.50 -5.54
N ASP A 81 17.67 -3.28 -6.05
CA ASP A 81 17.91 -2.05 -5.28
C ASP A 81 16.81 -1.84 -4.22
N LEU A 82 15.59 -2.32 -4.51
CA LEU A 82 14.45 -2.21 -3.62
C LEU A 82 13.54 -3.45 -3.70
N ILE A 83 13.15 -3.97 -2.54
CA ILE A 83 12.12 -5.01 -2.42
C ILE A 83 10.89 -4.35 -1.81
N ILE A 84 9.75 -4.48 -2.48
CA ILE A 84 8.46 -3.95 -2.04
C ILE A 84 7.60 -5.13 -1.59
N VAL A 85 7.14 -5.10 -0.34
CA VAL A 85 6.28 -6.14 0.21
C VAL A 85 4.83 -5.66 0.24
N GLY A 86 3.99 -6.33 -0.53
CA GLY A 86 2.57 -6.03 -0.70
C GLY A 86 2.26 -5.23 -1.97
N ALA A 87 1.25 -5.71 -2.72
CA ALA A 87 0.75 -5.11 -3.95
C ALA A 87 -0.56 -4.31 -3.73
N GLY A 88 -0.67 -3.61 -2.60
CA GLY A 88 -1.70 -2.61 -2.36
C GLY A 88 -1.35 -1.25 -2.99
N PRO A 89 -2.19 -0.21 -2.82
CA PRO A 89 -1.97 1.11 -3.41
C PRO A 89 -0.60 1.72 -3.10
N ALA A 90 -0.08 1.51 -1.90
CA ALA A 90 1.25 1.99 -1.49
C ALA A 90 2.37 1.29 -2.29
N GLY A 91 2.38 -0.05 -2.32
CA GLY A 91 3.41 -0.81 -3.01
C GLY A 91 3.39 -0.60 -4.53
N ILE A 92 2.20 -0.54 -5.13
CA ILE A 92 2.04 -0.23 -6.55
C ILE A 92 2.58 1.17 -6.88
N SER A 93 2.26 2.17 -6.06
CA SER A 93 2.74 3.54 -6.26
C SER A 93 4.26 3.64 -6.10
N ALA A 94 4.83 2.92 -5.14
CA ALA A 94 6.28 2.81 -4.98
C ALA A 94 6.93 2.19 -6.24
N ALA A 95 6.36 1.10 -6.76
CA ALA A 95 6.87 0.43 -7.96
C ALA A 95 6.81 1.31 -9.21
N ILE A 96 5.73 2.08 -9.39
CA ILE A 96 5.62 3.05 -10.48
C ILE A 96 6.73 4.11 -10.38
N GLU A 97 7.02 4.61 -9.19
CA GLU A 97 8.12 5.57 -9.00
C GLU A 97 9.49 4.93 -9.22
N CYS A 98 9.70 3.68 -8.81
CA CYS A 98 10.91 2.92 -9.12
C CYS A 98 11.12 2.82 -10.63
N LYS A 99 10.08 2.46 -11.37
CA LYS A 99 10.12 2.37 -12.83
C LYS A 99 10.47 3.71 -13.47
N LYS A 100 9.85 4.81 -13.05
CA LYS A 100 10.15 6.17 -13.53
C LYS A 100 11.61 6.57 -13.30
N LYS A 101 12.19 6.13 -12.17
CA LYS A 101 13.58 6.41 -11.80
C LYS A 101 14.57 5.37 -12.31
N ASN A 102 14.12 4.35 -13.05
CA ASN A 102 14.93 3.23 -13.53
C ASN A 102 15.64 2.44 -12.41
N ILE A 103 15.00 2.32 -11.25
CA ILE A 103 15.47 1.53 -10.10
C ILE A 103 15.13 0.06 -10.35
N ASN A 104 16.06 -0.85 -10.02
CA ASN A 104 15.81 -2.29 -10.08
C ASN A 104 15.03 -2.73 -8.84
N TYR A 105 13.78 -3.15 -9.02
CA TYR A 105 12.88 -3.51 -7.92
C TYR A 105 12.09 -4.78 -8.22
N ILE A 106 11.53 -5.37 -7.17
CA ILE A 106 10.51 -6.41 -7.23
C ILE A 106 9.41 -6.14 -6.22
N ILE A 107 8.17 -6.48 -6.57
CA ILE A 107 7.03 -6.53 -5.64
C ILE A 107 6.78 -7.97 -5.27
N LEU A 108 6.77 -8.26 -3.96
CA LEU A 108 6.38 -9.56 -3.40
C LEU A 108 4.97 -9.45 -2.85
N GLU A 109 4.04 -10.28 -3.36
CA GLU A 109 2.64 -10.32 -2.91
C GLU A 109 2.26 -11.75 -2.53
N SER A 110 1.66 -11.92 -1.37
CA SER A 110 1.29 -13.26 -0.85
C SER A 110 -0.02 -13.82 -1.40
N ASN A 111 -0.86 -12.97 -2.01
CA ASN A 111 -2.19 -13.35 -2.50
C ASN A 111 -2.45 -12.81 -3.91
N ARG A 112 -3.18 -11.69 -3.98
CA ARG A 112 -3.56 -11.03 -5.22
C ARG A 112 -3.23 -9.56 -5.17
N ILE A 113 -2.91 -9.01 -6.33
CA ILE A 113 -2.75 -7.56 -6.49
C ILE A 113 -4.04 -6.87 -6.07
N LEU A 114 -3.94 -5.83 -5.24
CA LEU A 114 -5.07 -5.09 -4.67
C LEU A 114 -6.03 -5.94 -3.81
N ASN A 115 -5.55 -7.03 -3.21
CA ASN A 115 -6.34 -7.99 -2.45
C ASN A 115 -7.27 -7.35 -1.41
N THR A 116 -6.83 -6.33 -0.69
CA THR A 116 -7.67 -5.63 0.29
C THR A 116 -8.89 -4.97 -0.36
N ILE A 117 -8.72 -4.33 -1.53
CA ILE A 117 -9.84 -3.70 -2.25
C ILE A 117 -10.73 -4.77 -2.85
N GLU A 118 -10.16 -5.84 -3.40
CA GLU A 118 -10.93 -6.96 -3.96
C GLU A 118 -11.85 -7.60 -2.91
N ASN A 119 -11.39 -7.68 -1.65
CA ASN A 119 -12.16 -8.26 -0.55
C ASN A 119 -13.13 -7.29 0.14
N PHE A 120 -13.24 -6.04 -0.28
CA PHE A 120 -14.31 -5.18 0.22
C PHE A 120 -15.69 -5.75 -0.13
N PRO A 121 -16.71 -5.50 0.69
CA PRO A 121 -18.07 -5.91 0.38
C PRO A 121 -18.50 -5.49 -1.04
N LYS A 122 -19.31 -6.32 -1.67
CA LYS A 122 -19.88 -6.01 -2.99
C LYS A 122 -20.65 -4.68 -2.94
N GLU A 123 -20.50 -3.87 -3.99
CA GLU A 123 -21.12 -2.56 -4.12
C GLU A 123 -20.75 -1.57 -2.98
N LYS A 124 -19.61 -1.79 -2.30
CA LYS A 124 -19.14 -0.86 -1.29
C LYS A 124 -18.85 0.51 -1.93
N PRO A 125 -19.51 1.58 -1.48
CA PRO A 125 -19.16 2.92 -1.94
C PRO A 125 -17.78 3.31 -1.39
N ILE A 126 -16.94 3.84 -2.25
CA ILE A 126 -15.60 4.33 -1.93
C ILE A 126 -15.59 5.84 -2.11
N THR A 127 -15.32 6.55 -1.04
CA THR A 127 -15.06 7.99 -1.06
C THR A 127 -13.60 8.22 -0.74
N LEU A 128 -12.89 8.82 -1.67
CA LEU A 128 -11.45 9.00 -1.59
C LEU A 128 -11.09 10.27 -0.82
N LYS A 129 -10.55 10.10 0.36
CA LYS A 129 -10.10 11.18 1.24
C LYS A 129 -8.57 11.18 1.38
N PRO A 130 -7.93 12.30 1.76
CA PRO A 130 -8.50 13.63 1.99
C PRO A 130 -8.78 14.41 0.70
N ASP A 131 -9.70 15.37 0.80
CA ASP A 131 -9.94 16.34 -0.27
C ASP A 131 -9.06 17.58 -0.09
N GLY A 132 -8.75 18.28 -1.19
CA GLY A 132 -8.05 19.56 -1.14
C GLY A 132 -6.58 19.48 -0.74
N VAL A 133 -6.03 18.29 -0.56
CA VAL A 133 -4.61 18.08 -0.27
C VAL A 133 -3.88 17.75 -1.57
N GLN A 134 -2.75 18.41 -1.80
CA GLN A 134 -1.88 18.09 -2.93
C GLN A 134 -1.13 16.78 -2.62
N LEU A 135 -1.48 15.73 -3.34
CA LEU A 135 -0.91 14.40 -3.22
C LEU A 135 -0.16 14.02 -4.50
N GLU A 136 0.88 13.22 -4.34
CA GLU A 136 1.63 12.65 -5.43
C GLU A 136 1.06 11.27 -5.78
N LEU A 137 0.05 11.24 -6.62
CA LEU A 137 -0.67 10.01 -6.96
C LEU A 137 -0.24 9.47 -8.33
N PRO A 138 0.65 8.47 -8.38
CA PRO A 138 0.96 7.76 -9.61
C PRO A 138 -0.26 7.02 -10.17
N LEU A 139 -1.14 6.54 -9.26
CA LEU A 139 -2.41 5.90 -9.58
C LEU A 139 -3.54 6.93 -9.57
N LYS A 140 -4.29 7.00 -10.65
CA LYS A 140 -5.53 7.78 -10.71
C LYS A 140 -6.64 7.00 -10.02
N MET A 141 -7.32 7.63 -9.09
CA MET A 141 -8.42 7.06 -8.33
C MET A 141 -9.58 8.03 -8.31
N ASN A 142 -10.79 7.53 -8.55
CA ASN A 142 -12.03 8.29 -8.52
C ASN A 142 -12.98 7.74 -7.46
N ASP A 143 -13.85 8.59 -6.92
CA ASP A 143 -14.97 8.16 -6.09
C ASP A 143 -15.90 7.26 -6.91
N GLY A 144 -16.50 6.28 -6.27
CA GLY A 144 -17.39 5.35 -6.94
C GLY A 144 -17.66 4.10 -6.12
N PHE A 145 -17.89 3.00 -6.80
CA PHE A 145 -18.00 1.70 -6.15
C PHE A 145 -16.69 0.93 -6.22
N LYS A 146 -16.52 0.01 -5.29
CA LYS A 146 -15.34 -0.86 -5.20
C LYS A 146 -14.98 -1.49 -6.55
N GLU A 147 -15.98 -1.99 -7.27
CA GLU A 147 -15.80 -2.70 -8.54
C GLU A 147 -15.19 -1.78 -9.61
N THR A 148 -15.72 -0.57 -9.73
CA THR A 148 -15.22 0.44 -10.68
C THR A 148 -13.80 0.84 -10.33
N LEU A 149 -13.53 1.09 -9.05
CA LEU A 149 -12.18 1.44 -8.60
C LEU A 149 -11.19 0.32 -8.87
N LEU A 150 -11.57 -0.93 -8.59
CA LEU A 150 -10.71 -2.10 -8.82
C LEU A 150 -10.39 -2.26 -10.31
N GLU A 151 -11.36 -2.12 -11.20
CA GLU A 151 -11.18 -2.18 -12.64
C GLU A 151 -10.25 -1.06 -13.15
N GLU A 152 -10.48 0.18 -12.71
CA GLU A 152 -9.64 1.33 -13.06
C GLU A 152 -8.18 1.12 -12.63
N LEU A 153 -7.95 0.65 -11.40
CA LEU A 153 -6.61 0.41 -10.88
C LEU A 153 -5.93 -0.77 -11.60
N THR A 154 -6.65 -1.87 -11.81
CA THR A 154 -6.11 -3.04 -12.52
C THR A 154 -5.67 -2.65 -13.93
N THR A 155 -6.49 -1.91 -14.66
CA THR A 155 -6.15 -1.43 -16.02
C THR A 155 -4.89 -0.55 -16.01
N GLN A 156 -4.71 0.30 -15.01
CA GLN A 156 -3.51 1.13 -14.88
C GLN A 156 -2.27 0.28 -14.59
N ILE A 157 -2.37 -0.69 -13.68
CA ILE A 157 -1.28 -1.59 -13.28
C ILE A 157 -0.81 -2.42 -14.48
N GLU A 158 -1.74 -2.96 -15.26
CA GLU A 158 -1.42 -3.73 -16.49
C GLU A 158 -0.67 -2.89 -17.51
N ARG A 159 -1.07 -1.64 -17.72
CA ARG A 159 -0.37 -0.71 -18.61
C ARG A 159 1.03 -0.36 -18.14
N GLU A 160 1.24 -0.33 -16.83
CA GLU A 160 2.55 -0.06 -16.25
C GLU A 160 3.53 -1.22 -16.44
N GLY A 161 3.07 -2.47 -16.55
CA GLY A 161 3.94 -3.64 -16.72
C GLY A 161 4.96 -3.74 -15.56
N LEU A 162 4.46 -3.75 -14.33
CA LEU A 162 5.29 -3.79 -13.12
C LEU A 162 5.87 -5.19 -12.89
N ASN A 163 6.97 -5.27 -12.13
CA ASN A 163 7.63 -6.52 -11.80
C ASN A 163 7.07 -7.10 -10.50
N PHE A 164 6.37 -8.24 -10.58
CA PHE A 164 5.73 -8.93 -9.46
C PHE A 164 6.24 -10.36 -9.30
N GLU A 165 6.31 -10.80 -8.05
CA GLU A 165 6.30 -12.19 -7.66
C GLU A 165 5.11 -12.41 -6.72
N VAL A 166 4.19 -13.29 -7.12
CA VAL A 166 2.98 -13.62 -6.36
C VAL A 166 3.11 -15.05 -5.89
N GLY A 167 3.01 -15.25 -4.55
CA GLY A 167 3.20 -16.54 -3.88
C GLY A 167 1.94 -17.41 -3.79
#